data_af7cdbf82517ecd474fe10a862f64dfb
#
_entry.id   af7cdbf82517ecd474fe10a862f64dfb
#
_cell.length_a   1.000
_cell.length_b   1.000
_cell.length_c   1.000
_cell.angle_alpha   90.00
_cell.angle_beta   90.00
_cell.angle_gamma   90.00
#
_symmetry.space_group_name_H-M   'P 1'
#
loop_
_entity.id
_entity.type
_entity.pdbx_description
1 polymer ?
#
loop_
_entity_poly.entity_id
_entity_poly.type
_entity_poly.pdbx_seq_one_letter_code
_entity_poly.pdbx_strand_id
1 'polypeptide(L)'
;MILGVLLIMVKGIGVDLIDNIRFEKLIKRYGNKFALKILSKSEYLEYLKVSSKNTFLAKKFAAKEALSKAIGSGLYRNGIFPKLISISHTSLGKPFFEFSSEIRSYMHDKYKNIQLSITDTQTHSIAFVTVE
;
A
#
# COMPACT_ATOMS: atom_id res chain seq x y z
N MET A 1 14.39 -37.75 -10.79
CA MET A 1 13.24 -36.86 -11.03
C MET A 1 13.00 -35.99 -9.80
N ILE A 2 12.88 -34.72 -9.98
CA ILE A 2 12.56 -33.81 -8.89
C ILE A 2 11.05 -33.81 -8.72
N LEU A 3 10.59 -34.41 -7.63
CA LEU A 3 9.17 -34.44 -7.32
C LEU A 3 8.83 -33.25 -6.41
N GLY A 4 7.76 -32.56 -6.71
CA GLY A 4 7.23 -31.52 -5.83
C GLY A 4 8.02 -30.23 -5.84
N VAL A 5 8.78 -29.93 -6.89
CA VAL A 5 9.34 -28.60 -7.03
C VAL A 5 8.19 -27.63 -7.36
N LEU A 6 7.78 -26.88 -6.36
CA LEU A 6 6.84 -25.79 -6.55
C LEU A 6 7.62 -24.58 -7.05
N LEU A 7 7.48 -24.29 -8.33
CA LEU A 7 8.04 -23.05 -8.89
C LEU A 7 7.12 -21.90 -8.51
N ILE A 8 7.53 -21.14 -7.49
CA ILE A 8 6.88 -19.88 -7.17
C ILE A 8 7.51 -18.84 -8.06
N MET A 9 6.70 -18.24 -8.93
CA MET A 9 7.14 -17.21 -9.86
C MET A 9 6.53 -15.87 -9.50
N VAL A 10 7.32 -14.83 -9.64
CA VAL A 10 6.80 -13.45 -9.53
C VAL A 10 5.81 -13.24 -10.67
N LYS A 11 4.57 -12.93 -10.32
CA LYS A 11 3.49 -12.65 -11.28
C LYS A 11 3.39 -11.18 -11.63
N GLY A 12 3.87 -10.31 -10.75
CA GLY A 12 3.81 -8.89 -10.98
C GLY A 12 4.73 -8.12 -10.05
N ILE A 13 5.13 -6.96 -10.51
CA ILE A 13 5.93 -6.01 -9.73
C ILE A 13 5.31 -4.63 -9.84
N GLY A 14 5.46 -3.84 -8.80
CA GLY A 14 5.00 -2.46 -8.79
C GLY A 14 5.93 -1.58 -7.98
N VAL A 15 6.12 -0.38 -8.45
CA VAL A 15 6.90 0.64 -7.75
C VAL A 15 6.18 1.98 -7.89
N ASP A 16 6.21 2.76 -6.82
CA ASP A 16 5.64 4.09 -6.85
C ASP A 16 6.52 5.06 -6.07
N LEU A 17 6.66 6.26 -6.60
CA LEU A 17 7.46 7.35 -6.03
C LEU A 17 6.55 8.55 -5.80
N ILE A 18 6.52 9.05 -4.57
CA ILE A 18 5.70 10.19 -4.17
C ILE A 18 6.60 11.32 -3.67
N ASP A 19 6.32 12.51 -4.13
CA ASP A 19 6.91 13.74 -3.60
C ASP A 19 6.12 14.13 -2.33
N ASN A 20 6.78 14.10 -1.18
CA ASN A 20 6.13 14.37 0.11
C ASN A 20 5.60 15.81 0.20
N ILE A 21 6.25 16.77 -0.47
CA ILE A 21 5.79 18.18 -0.48
C ILE A 21 4.45 18.31 -1.18
N ARG A 22 4.24 17.54 -2.24
CA ARG A 22 2.94 17.51 -2.94
C ARG A 22 1.82 17.11 -1.99
N PHE A 23 2.07 16.12 -1.14
CA PHE A 23 1.08 15.67 -0.16
C PHE A 23 0.85 16.69 0.94
N GLU A 24 1.89 17.40 1.36
CA GLU A 24 1.74 18.52 2.29
C GLU A 24 0.78 19.57 1.75
N LYS A 25 0.92 19.95 0.48
CA LYS A 25 0.04 20.91 -0.19
C LYS A 25 -1.40 20.40 -0.28
N LEU A 26 -1.59 19.13 -0.59
CA LEU A 26 -2.91 18.52 -0.69
C LEU A 26 -3.62 18.48 0.68
N ILE A 27 -2.88 18.16 1.74
CA ILE A 27 -3.40 18.18 3.10
C ILE A 27 -3.81 19.60 3.51
N LYS A 28 -2.99 20.59 3.21
CA LYS A 28 -3.32 21.99 3.50
C LYS A 28 -4.59 22.44 2.78
N ARG A 29 -4.76 22.02 1.53
CA ARG A 29 -5.89 22.42 0.71
C ARG A 29 -7.19 21.73 1.08
N TYR A 30 -7.14 20.42 1.33
CA TYR A 30 -8.34 19.59 1.49
C TYR A 30 -8.55 19.06 2.91
N GLY A 31 -7.56 19.23 3.79
CA GLY A 31 -7.65 18.77 5.17
C GLY A 31 -7.78 17.25 5.26
N ASN A 32 -8.48 16.80 6.29
CA ASN A 32 -8.65 15.36 6.54
C ASN A 32 -9.46 14.63 5.48
N LYS A 33 -10.22 15.34 4.65
CA LYS A 33 -10.98 14.73 3.54
C LYS A 33 -10.05 14.03 2.55
N PHE A 34 -8.86 14.59 2.32
CA PHE A 34 -7.88 13.96 1.46
C PHE A 34 -7.38 12.65 2.05
N ALA A 35 -7.03 12.66 3.33
CA ALA A 35 -6.58 11.45 4.04
C ALA A 35 -7.66 10.36 4.04
N LEU A 36 -8.92 10.73 4.25
CA LEU A 36 -10.03 9.78 4.26
C LEU A 36 -10.25 9.05 2.93
N LYS A 37 -9.80 9.64 1.82
CA LYS A 37 -9.88 8.99 0.51
C LYS A 37 -8.82 7.91 0.31
N ILE A 38 -7.73 7.99 1.06
CA ILE A 38 -6.56 7.14 0.87
C ILE A 38 -6.46 6.07 1.95
N LEU A 39 -6.78 6.43 3.19
CA LEU A 39 -6.54 5.59 4.35
C LEU A 39 -7.70 4.66 4.67
N SER A 40 -7.39 3.46 5.12
CA SER A 40 -8.36 2.60 5.77
C SER A 40 -8.75 3.20 7.13
N LYS A 41 -9.79 2.65 7.74
CA LYS A 41 -10.28 3.14 9.03
C LYS A 41 -9.20 3.10 10.12
N SER A 42 -8.47 2.00 10.23
CA SER A 42 -7.41 1.85 11.22
C SER A 42 -6.24 2.78 10.95
N GLU A 43 -5.87 2.95 9.68
CA GLU A 43 -4.81 3.88 9.28
C GLU A 43 -5.19 5.33 9.56
N TYR A 44 -6.44 5.69 9.37
CA TYR A 44 -6.90 7.05 9.65
C TYR A 44 -6.80 7.39 11.13
N LEU A 45 -7.14 6.46 12.02
CA LEU A 45 -6.98 6.66 13.46
C LEU A 45 -5.51 6.87 13.84
N GLU A 46 -4.61 6.15 13.22
CA GLU A 46 -3.17 6.32 13.39
C GLU A 46 -2.69 7.67 12.83
N TYR A 47 -3.19 8.05 11.65
CA TYR A 47 -2.89 9.32 11.00
C TYR A 47 -3.18 10.52 11.91
N LEU A 48 -4.27 10.48 12.65
CA LEU A 48 -4.65 11.58 13.55
C LEU A 48 -3.62 11.81 14.66
N LYS A 49 -2.80 10.80 14.97
CA LYS A 49 -1.82 10.84 16.07
C LYS A 49 -0.40 11.13 15.62
N VAL A 50 -0.07 10.94 14.34
CA VAL A 50 1.31 11.12 13.88
C VAL A 50 1.66 12.60 13.71
N SER A 51 2.93 12.94 13.93
CA SER A 51 3.43 14.30 13.78
C SER A 51 3.69 14.67 12.32
N SER A 52 4.26 13.76 11.54
CA SER A 52 4.56 13.97 10.12
C SER A 52 3.46 13.38 9.23
N LYS A 53 2.38 14.12 9.06
CA LYS A 53 1.20 13.65 8.34
C LYS A 53 1.44 13.48 6.85
N ASN A 54 2.19 14.36 6.24
CA ASN A 54 2.51 14.29 4.81
C ASN A 54 3.30 13.02 4.46
N THR A 55 4.33 12.71 5.22
CA THR A 55 5.15 11.51 5.01
C THR A 55 4.36 10.24 5.29
N PHE A 56 3.59 10.22 6.37
CA PHE A 56 2.72 9.09 6.69
C PHE A 56 1.78 8.77 5.54
N LEU A 57 1.07 9.78 5.06
CA LEU A 57 0.08 9.62 3.99
C LEU A 57 0.74 9.25 2.67
N ALA A 58 1.87 9.86 2.34
CA ALA A 58 2.63 9.58 1.12
C ALA A 58 3.10 8.11 1.09
N LYS A 59 3.60 7.59 2.20
CA LYS A 59 4.04 6.19 2.27
C LYS A 59 2.87 5.22 2.09
N LYS A 60 1.74 5.48 2.73
CA LYS A 60 0.55 4.65 2.58
C LYS A 60 0.04 4.66 1.14
N PHE A 61 -0.02 5.84 0.53
CA PHE A 61 -0.45 5.95 -0.86
C PHE A 61 0.52 5.27 -1.82
N ALA A 62 1.82 5.48 -1.66
CA ALA A 62 2.84 4.84 -2.49
C ALA A 62 2.73 3.31 -2.43
N ALA A 63 2.54 2.74 -1.24
CA ALA A 63 2.38 1.30 -1.09
C ALA A 63 1.14 0.77 -1.83
N LYS A 64 0.02 1.47 -1.73
CA LYS A 64 -1.23 1.07 -2.40
C LYS A 64 -1.16 1.22 -3.91
N GLU A 65 -0.52 2.27 -4.40
CA GLU A 65 -0.26 2.46 -5.83
C GLU A 65 0.69 1.38 -6.36
N ALA A 66 1.77 1.08 -5.63
CA ALA A 66 2.69 0.02 -6.02
C ALA A 66 1.99 -1.34 -6.09
N LEU A 67 1.13 -1.64 -5.12
CA LEU A 67 0.31 -2.86 -5.15
C LEU A 67 -0.58 -2.89 -6.39
N SER A 68 -1.26 -1.80 -6.70
CA SER A 68 -2.17 -1.74 -7.85
C SER A 68 -1.43 -1.96 -9.17
N LYS A 69 -0.21 -1.45 -9.28
CA LYS A 69 0.66 -1.70 -10.43
C LYS A 69 1.09 -3.16 -10.52
N ALA A 70 1.43 -3.77 -9.38
CA ALA A 70 1.85 -5.17 -9.34
C ALA A 70 0.73 -6.12 -9.76
N ILE A 71 -0.51 -5.84 -9.37
CA ILE A 71 -1.67 -6.69 -9.75
C ILE A 71 -2.29 -6.25 -11.08
N GLY A 72 -1.88 -5.12 -11.63
CA GLY A 72 -2.32 -4.65 -12.94
C GLY A 72 -3.73 -4.05 -12.97
N SER A 73 -4.34 -3.77 -11.83
CA SER A 73 -5.72 -3.28 -11.78
C SER A 73 -5.84 -1.75 -11.77
N GLY A 74 -4.84 -1.06 -11.22
CA GLY A 74 -4.97 0.34 -10.84
C GLY A 74 -5.88 0.52 -9.61
N LEU A 75 -5.64 1.59 -8.85
CA LEU A 75 -6.53 1.96 -7.74
C LEU A 75 -7.82 2.56 -8.28
N TYR A 76 -8.90 2.41 -7.50
CA TYR A 76 -10.25 2.87 -7.83
C TYR A 76 -10.89 2.13 -9.01
N ARG A 77 -10.31 1.00 -9.42
CA ARG A 77 -10.83 0.17 -10.51
C ARG A 77 -11.03 -1.26 -10.02
N ASN A 78 -12.01 -1.95 -10.60
CA ASN A 78 -12.28 -3.37 -10.32
C ASN A 78 -12.50 -3.68 -8.84
N GLY A 79 -13.03 -2.71 -8.08
CA GLY A 79 -13.28 -2.88 -6.66
C GLY A 79 -12.05 -2.72 -5.76
N ILE A 80 -10.91 -2.37 -6.32
CA ILE A 80 -9.66 -2.19 -5.55
C ILE A 80 -9.56 -0.72 -5.13
N PHE A 81 -10.11 -0.41 -3.97
CA PHE A 81 -10.10 0.94 -3.42
C PHE A 81 -9.07 1.05 -2.28
N PRO A 82 -8.38 2.19 -2.15
CA PRO A 82 -7.38 2.38 -1.10
C PRO A 82 -7.89 2.11 0.31
N LYS A 83 -9.15 2.46 0.59
CA LYS A 83 -9.78 2.23 1.90
C LYS A 83 -9.86 0.76 2.29
N LEU A 84 -9.86 -0.15 1.32
CA LEU A 84 -9.98 -1.59 1.54
C LEU A 84 -8.64 -2.25 1.82
N ILE A 85 -7.56 -1.49 1.74
CA ILE A 85 -6.18 -1.94 1.91
C ILE A 85 -5.58 -1.22 3.10
N SER A 86 -5.02 -1.97 4.04
CA SER A 86 -4.25 -1.40 5.15
C SER A 86 -2.81 -1.86 5.06
N ILE A 87 -1.88 -1.01 5.47
CA ILE A 87 -0.49 -1.40 5.68
C ILE A 87 -0.27 -1.52 7.18
N SER A 88 0.08 -2.70 7.62
CA SER A 88 0.44 -3.00 9.00
C SER A 88 1.93 -3.35 9.07
N HIS A 89 2.46 -3.47 10.26
CA HIS A 89 3.87 -3.79 10.49
C HIS A 89 3.99 -4.93 11.49
N THR A 90 4.95 -5.82 11.22
CA THR A 90 5.32 -6.85 12.20
C THR A 90 5.97 -6.20 13.42
N SER A 91 6.20 -6.99 14.47
CA SER A 91 6.93 -6.51 15.67
C SER A 91 8.32 -5.97 15.36
N LEU A 92 8.95 -6.46 14.28
CA LEU A 92 10.27 -6.00 13.83
C LEU A 92 10.19 -4.86 12.82
N GLY A 93 8.99 -4.37 12.52
CA GLY A 93 8.80 -3.22 11.62
C GLY A 93 8.64 -3.55 10.15
N LYS A 94 8.56 -4.82 9.77
CA LYS A 94 8.34 -5.20 8.38
C LYS A 94 6.91 -4.84 7.96
N PRO A 95 6.73 -4.05 6.87
CA PRO A 95 5.39 -3.72 6.38
C PRO A 95 4.75 -4.89 5.65
N PHE A 96 3.44 -4.99 5.75
CA PHE A 96 2.65 -5.96 4.99
C PHE A 96 1.24 -5.43 4.78
N PHE A 97 0.55 -5.98 3.77
CA PHE A 97 -0.82 -5.60 3.46
C PHE A 97 -1.82 -6.45 4.22
N GLU A 98 -2.86 -5.78 4.71
CA GLU A 98 -4.09 -6.43 5.18
C GLU A 98 -5.25 -5.96 4.31
N PHE A 99 -6.13 -6.87 3.95
CA PHE A 99 -7.26 -6.57 3.07
C PHE A 99 -8.57 -6.67 3.83
N SER A 100 -9.49 -5.75 3.53
CA SER A 100 -10.84 -5.82 4.09
C SER A 100 -11.57 -7.05 3.54
N SER A 101 -12.65 -7.43 4.21
CA SER A 101 -13.45 -8.61 3.83
C SER A 101 -13.93 -8.56 2.38
N GLU A 102 -14.15 -7.36 1.84
CA GLU A 102 -14.67 -7.19 0.47
C GLU A 102 -13.70 -7.72 -0.60
N ILE A 103 -12.39 -7.65 -0.37
CA ILE A 103 -11.39 -8.07 -1.36
C ILE A 103 -10.45 -9.17 -0.88
N ARG A 104 -10.58 -9.58 0.38
CA ARG A 104 -9.63 -10.54 1.00
C ARG A 104 -9.56 -11.87 0.25
N SER A 105 -10.71 -12.48 -0.02
CA SER A 105 -10.74 -13.77 -0.73
C SER A 105 -10.15 -13.66 -2.12
N TYR A 106 -10.51 -12.62 -2.86
CA TYR A 106 -9.96 -12.37 -4.20
C TYR A 106 -8.44 -12.29 -4.17
N MET A 107 -7.90 -11.50 -3.24
CA MET A 107 -6.45 -11.28 -3.16
C MET A 107 -5.72 -12.55 -2.73
N HIS A 108 -6.23 -13.27 -1.73
CA HIS A 108 -5.58 -14.49 -1.23
C HIS A 108 -5.68 -15.66 -2.20
N ASP A 109 -6.77 -15.75 -2.96
CA ASP A 109 -6.93 -16.82 -3.96
C ASP A 109 -6.01 -16.60 -5.16
N LYS A 110 -5.84 -15.35 -5.56
CA LYS A 110 -5.05 -15.00 -6.74
C LYS A 110 -3.55 -14.95 -6.47
N TYR A 111 -3.15 -14.49 -5.29
CA TYR A 111 -1.76 -14.29 -4.94
C TYR A 111 -1.41 -15.05 -3.67
N LYS A 112 -0.43 -15.94 -3.75
CA LYS A 112 0.04 -16.74 -2.61
C LYS A 112 0.97 -15.97 -1.70
N ASN A 113 1.68 -15.00 -2.26
CA ASN A 113 2.63 -14.20 -1.51
C ASN A 113 2.68 -12.77 -2.07
N ILE A 114 2.56 -11.80 -1.20
CA ILE A 114 2.66 -10.38 -1.54
C ILE A 114 3.72 -9.78 -0.62
N GLN A 115 4.77 -9.23 -1.22
CA GLN A 115 5.86 -8.60 -0.47
C GLN A 115 5.85 -7.10 -0.70
N LEU A 116 6.18 -6.35 0.35
CA LEU A 116 6.18 -4.90 0.34
C LEU A 116 7.45 -4.37 0.99
N SER A 117 8.08 -3.41 0.33
CA SER A 117 9.17 -2.63 0.91
C SER A 117 8.85 -1.14 0.75
N ILE A 118 9.12 -0.37 1.78
CA ILE A 118 8.89 1.08 1.79
C ILE A 118 10.14 1.77 2.28
N THR A 119 10.54 2.82 1.60
CA THR A 119 11.62 3.69 2.06
C THR A 119 11.26 5.14 1.80
N ASP A 120 11.81 6.03 2.61
CA ASP A 120 11.54 7.45 2.49
C ASP A 120 12.75 8.29 2.86
N THR A 121 12.76 9.50 2.30
CA THR A 121 13.64 10.59 2.69
C THR A 121 12.75 11.74 3.17
N GLN A 122 13.36 12.89 3.47
CA GLN A 122 12.56 14.09 3.78
C GLN A 122 11.67 14.52 2.63
N THR A 123 12.11 14.26 1.39
CA THR A 123 11.44 14.76 0.18
C THR A 123 10.58 13.73 -0.54
N HIS A 124 10.92 12.45 -0.46
CA HIS A 124 10.27 11.41 -1.26
C HIS A 124 9.95 10.18 -0.45
N SER A 125 8.90 9.49 -0.86
CA SER A 125 8.53 8.16 -0.37
C SER A 125 8.44 7.20 -1.54
N ILE A 126 9.01 6.01 -1.40
CA ILE A 126 9.01 4.97 -2.42
C ILE A 126 8.46 3.68 -1.83
N ALA A 127 7.62 3.00 -2.59
CA ALA A 127 7.17 1.66 -2.26
C ALA A 127 7.45 0.71 -3.42
N PHE A 128 7.80 -0.52 -3.09
CA PHE A 128 8.04 -1.59 -4.05
C PHE A 128 7.26 -2.82 -3.62
N VAL A 129 6.55 -3.44 -4.56
CA VAL A 129 5.69 -4.60 -4.31
C VAL A 129 5.99 -5.71 -5.30
N THR A 130 6.06 -6.94 -4.82
CA THR A 130 6.04 -8.14 -5.66
C THR A 130 4.82 -8.98 -5.29
N VAL A 131 4.20 -9.59 -6.29
CA VAL A 131 3.11 -10.55 -6.10
C VAL A 131 3.47 -11.86 -6.79
N GLU A 132 3.15 -12.98 -6.09
CA GLU A 132 3.45 -14.34 -6.54
C GLU A 132 2.22 -15.23 -6.52
#